data_3f6b2da18bb6a05f915d52110989323d
#
_entry.id   3f6b2da18bb6a05f915d52110989323d
#
_cell.length_a   1.000
_cell.length_b   1.000
_cell.length_c   1.000
_cell.angle_alpha   90.00
_cell.angle_beta   90.00
_cell.angle_gamma   90.00
#
_symmetry.space_group_name_H-M   'P 1'
#
loop_
_entity.id
_entity.type
_entity.pdbx_description
1 polymer ?
#
loop_
_entity_poly.entity_id
_entity_poly.type
_entity_poly.pdbx_seq_one_letter_code
_entity_poly.pdbx_strand_id
1 'polypeptide(L)'
;VQTCALPIYAKVPVVYKANISYTHFFSDRLKMSVSGYMTLGRNNYMYIDRNMVDDPYFRLSAEGNRGIYVPASTIGKDGTLDWMEGRKSTKVGRVLELVSEGKVNQFAFTVDGTWRYYKDGELSFSYTWNDTKDNTSYNGNVANSATLSQMVVDDPRDLSKMTYSNNQFRHKLVVYGSAPTFWGITVGARFSGIGGTRYSMIVNGNVNGDFVDSNDLAYVYDPNSSATPDYIREGINSILNNPDAEKSVKDYIRKSFGKVAERNGGVNGFYGTLDLRLAKKFKTCKKQNLEVSVDIFNVANMLNKDWGAGHNLGTQKIYSIKGFDKDAKQYTYNVNANTGVSSLNGTPFQVQIG
;
A
#
# COMPACT_ATOMS: atom_id res chain seq x y z
N VAL A 1 -27.79 -6.32 -15.28
CA VAL A 1 -26.94 -6.13 -16.48
C VAL A 1 -25.97 -5.02 -16.20
N GLN A 2 -24.68 -5.30 -16.29
CA GLN A 2 -23.63 -4.31 -16.16
C GLN A 2 -23.36 -3.73 -17.56
N THR A 3 -23.60 -2.44 -17.73
CA THR A 3 -23.29 -1.75 -18.99
C THR A 3 -22.02 -0.93 -18.77
N CYS A 4 -21.00 -1.18 -19.57
CA CYS A 4 -19.79 -0.35 -19.61
C CYS A 4 -19.85 0.52 -20.86
N ALA A 5 -19.84 1.84 -20.69
CA ALA A 5 -19.83 2.78 -21.80
C ALA A 5 -18.44 3.40 -21.94
N LEU A 6 -17.94 3.46 -23.17
CA LEU A 6 -16.75 4.24 -23.50
C LEU A 6 -17.22 5.66 -23.89
N PRO A 7 -16.85 6.69 -23.14
CA PRO A 7 -17.29 8.04 -23.47
C PRO A 7 -16.61 8.54 -24.77
N ILE A 8 -17.32 9.34 -25.52
CA ILE A 8 -16.81 9.97 -26.76
C ILE A 8 -15.54 10.81 -26.49
N TYR A 9 -15.36 11.25 -25.26
CA TYR A 9 -14.21 12.08 -24.82
C TYR A 9 -13.07 11.28 -24.19
N ALA A 10 -13.09 9.95 -24.24
CA ALA A 10 -12.03 9.12 -23.70
C ALA A 10 -10.69 9.48 -24.35
N LYS A 11 -9.72 9.83 -23.50
CA LYS A 11 -8.35 10.13 -23.94
C LYS A 11 -7.49 8.89 -23.73
N VAL A 12 -6.57 8.67 -24.66
CA VAL A 12 -5.59 7.59 -24.54
C VAL A 12 -4.65 7.88 -23.34
N PRO A 13 -4.35 6.90 -22.50
CA PRO A 13 -3.34 7.04 -21.46
C PRO A 13 -1.99 7.45 -22.04
N VAL A 14 -1.34 8.42 -21.41
CA VAL A 14 -0.03 8.91 -21.80
C VAL A 14 0.91 8.85 -20.60
N VAL A 15 2.13 8.36 -20.83
CA VAL A 15 3.17 8.32 -19.80
C VAL A 15 4.39 9.10 -20.27
N TYR A 16 4.72 10.16 -19.54
CA TYR A 16 5.94 10.91 -19.71
C TYR A 16 7.00 10.34 -18.78
N LYS A 17 8.15 9.97 -19.33
CA LYS A 17 9.29 9.48 -18.55
C LYS A 17 10.52 10.31 -18.87
N ALA A 18 11.24 10.70 -17.83
CA ALA A 18 12.55 11.32 -17.95
C ALA A 18 13.49 10.67 -16.94
N ASN A 19 14.75 10.52 -17.34
CA ASN A 19 15.81 10.09 -16.44
C ASN A 19 17.08 10.86 -16.75
N ILE A 20 17.83 11.10 -15.68
CA ILE A 20 19.19 11.65 -15.75
C ILE A 20 20.09 10.76 -14.91
N SER A 21 21.27 10.44 -15.42
CA SER A 21 22.22 9.60 -14.72
C SER A 21 23.62 10.15 -14.89
N TYR A 22 24.39 10.12 -13.82
CA TYR A 22 25.80 10.45 -13.83
C TYR A 22 26.60 9.29 -13.21
N THR A 23 27.60 8.80 -13.92
CA THR A 23 28.50 7.74 -13.45
C THR A 23 29.90 8.29 -13.36
N HIS A 24 30.57 8.06 -12.24
CA HIS A 24 31.95 8.41 -12.01
C HIS A 24 32.79 7.16 -11.69
N PHE A 25 33.93 7.06 -12.36
CA PHE A 25 34.94 6.03 -12.12
C PHE A 25 36.04 6.64 -11.27
N PHE A 26 36.08 6.30 -9.98
CA PHE A 26 37.13 6.74 -9.06
C PHE A 26 38.44 5.98 -9.35
N SER A 27 38.34 4.77 -9.88
CA SER A 27 39.41 3.93 -10.35
C SER A 27 38.86 2.83 -11.25
N ASP A 28 39.75 2.01 -11.85
CA ASP A 28 39.35 0.82 -12.62
C ASP A 28 38.55 -0.21 -11.77
N ARG A 29 38.57 -0.05 -10.45
CA ARG A 29 37.93 -0.97 -9.50
C ARG A 29 36.74 -0.38 -8.79
N LEU A 30 36.54 0.94 -8.81
CA LEU A 30 35.47 1.61 -8.08
C LEU A 30 34.72 2.55 -9.01
N LYS A 31 33.45 2.25 -9.22
CA LYS A 31 32.49 3.14 -9.90
C LYS A 31 31.31 3.45 -8.99
N MET A 32 30.77 4.64 -9.11
CA MET A 32 29.52 5.04 -8.49
C MET A 32 28.64 5.77 -9.50
N SER A 33 27.33 5.60 -9.37
CA SER A 33 26.34 6.28 -10.20
C SER A 33 25.26 6.91 -9.34
N VAL A 34 24.74 8.02 -9.85
CA VAL A 34 23.60 8.73 -9.26
C VAL A 34 22.58 8.91 -10.38
N SER A 35 21.34 8.54 -10.13
CA SER A 35 20.29 8.59 -11.15
C SER A 35 19.02 9.18 -10.58
N GLY A 36 18.41 10.10 -11.33
CA GLY A 36 17.08 10.66 -11.04
C GLY A 36 16.07 10.18 -12.08
N TYR A 37 14.89 9.85 -11.65
CA TYR A 37 13.80 9.35 -12.48
C TYR A 37 12.51 10.12 -12.21
N MET A 38 11.80 10.46 -13.27
CA MET A 38 10.47 11.04 -13.23
C MET A 38 9.54 10.21 -14.12
N THR A 39 8.37 9.86 -13.60
CA THR A 39 7.29 9.25 -14.37
C THR A 39 5.99 9.98 -14.09
N LEU A 40 5.35 10.51 -15.12
CA LEU A 40 4.05 11.18 -15.04
C LEU A 40 3.04 10.44 -15.90
N GLY A 41 2.13 9.69 -15.27
CA GLY A 41 0.98 9.09 -15.95
C GLY A 41 -0.18 10.09 -16.01
N ARG A 42 -0.82 10.17 -17.16
CA ARG A 42 -1.98 11.04 -17.42
C ARG A 42 -3.03 10.27 -18.20
N ASN A 43 -4.28 10.66 -18.02
CA ASN A 43 -5.42 10.05 -18.71
C ASN A 43 -5.55 8.53 -18.46
N ASN A 44 -5.03 8.01 -17.34
CA ASN A 44 -5.22 6.60 -17.02
C ASN A 44 -6.71 6.31 -16.88
N TYR A 45 -7.12 5.15 -17.34
CA TYR A 45 -8.52 4.76 -17.29
C TYR A 45 -8.95 4.51 -15.85
N MET A 46 -10.14 5.02 -15.56
CA MET A 46 -10.82 4.87 -14.27
C MET A 46 -12.30 4.59 -14.56
N TYR A 47 -13.02 4.13 -13.55
CA TYR A 47 -14.43 3.82 -13.70
C TYR A 47 -15.22 4.56 -12.62
N ILE A 48 -16.33 5.17 -13.04
CA ILE A 48 -17.29 5.82 -12.13
C ILE A 48 -18.69 5.23 -12.36
N ASP A 49 -19.49 5.19 -11.29
CA ASP A 49 -20.86 4.69 -11.37
C ASP A 49 -21.84 5.82 -11.69
N ARG A 50 -22.37 5.83 -12.90
CA ARG A 50 -23.33 6.84 -13.38
C ARG A 50 -24.77 6.61 -12.90
N ASN A 51 -25.08 5.41 -12.39
CA ASN A 51 -26.39 5.12 -11.83
C ASN A 51 -26.53 5.51 -10.36
N MET A 52 -25.46 5.88 -9.69
CA MET A 52 -25.50 6.43 -8.35
C MET A 52 -26.13 7.83 -8.39
N VAL A 53 -26.99 8.17 -7.42
CA VAL A 53 -27.61 9.52 -7.29
C VAL A 53 -26.54 10.59 -7.27
N ASP A 54 -26.82 11.78 -7.80
CA ASP A 54 -25.81 12.84 -7.95
C ASP A 54 -25.46 13.47 -6.61
N ASP A 55 -26.47 13.74 -5.79
CA ASP A 55 -26.30 14.37 -4.50
C ASP A 55 -26.57 13.41 -3.35
N PRO A 56 -25.86 13.54 -2.22
CA PRO A 56 -26.17 12.74 -1.03
C PRO A 56 -27.53 13.10 -0.45
N TYR A 57 -28.27 12.10 0.04
CA TYR A 57 -29.56 12.31 0.73
C TYR A 57 -29.39 13.06 2.04
N PHE A 58 -28.29 12.85 2.73
CA PHE A 58 -27.92 13.58 3.95
C PHE A 58 -26.39 13.50 4.18
N ARG A 59 -25.94 14.22 5.19
CA ARG A 59 -24.52 14.24 5.56
C ARG A 59 -24.34 13.94 7.05
N LEU A 60 -23.27 13.18 7.36
CA LEU A 60 -22.85 12.89 8.73
C LEU A 60 -22.06 14.09 9.28
N SER A 61 -22.74 14.97 10.04
CA SER A 61 -22.12 16.17 10.60
C SER A 61 -20.96 15.87 11.55
N ALA A 62 -21.07 14.77 12.31
CA ALA A 62 -20.03 14.31 13.23
C ALA A 62 -18.81 13.70 12.54
N GLU A 63 -18.87 13.44 11.21
CA GLU A 63 -17.81 12.78 10.45
C GLU A 63 -17.31 13.66 9.29
N GLY A 64 -17.09 14.93 9.55
CA GLY A 64 -16.55 15.86 8.54
C GLY A 64 -17.51 16.12 7.37
N ASN A 65 -18.82 16.08 7.61
CA ASN A 65 -19.87 16.24 6.61
C ASN A 65 -19.83 15.19 5.49
N ARG A 66 -19.46 13.96 5.81
CA ARG A 66 -19.48 12.83 4.87
C ARG A 66 -20.86 12.67 4.23
N GLY A 67 -20.93 12.61 2.91
CA GLY A 67 -22.16 12.39 2.15
C GLY A 67 -22.61 10.93 2.20
N ILE A 68 -23.93 10.72 2.38
CA ILE A 68 -24.58 9.41 2.36
C ILE A 68 -25.57 9.37 1.20
N TYR A 69 -25.43 8.37 0.34
CA TYR A 69 -26.12 8.31 -0.95
C TYR A 69 -27.33 7.36 -0.94
N VAL A 70 -27.79 6.98 0.25
CA VAL A 70 -29.06 6.28 0.45
C VAL A 70 -29.94 7.06 1.44
N PRO A 71 -31.29 6.97 1.38
CA PRO A 71 -32.15 7.64 2.34
C PRO A 71 -31.95 7.10 3.75
N ALA A 72 -31.90 7.96 4.78
CA ALA A 72 -31.75 7.54 6.17
C ALA A 72 -32.85 6.56 6.62
N SER A 73 -34.05 6.65 6.05
CA SER A 73 -35.16 5.76 6.35
C SER A 73 -34.95 4.30 5.95
N THR A 74 -34.10 4.06 4.92
CA THR A 74 -33.79 2.72 4.40
C THR A 74 -32.65 2.02 5.12
N ILE A 75 -31.88 2.76 5.91
CA ILE A 75 -30.79 2.17 6.70
C ILE A 75 -31.35 1.38 7.88
N GLY A 76 -30.94 0.15 8.06
CA GLY A 76 -31.33 -0.71 9.16
C GLY A 76 -30.87 -0.20 10.52
N LYS A 77 -31.50 -0.64 11.64
CA LYS A 77 -31.06 -0.29 13.00
C LYS A 77 -29.65 -0.79 13.30
N ASP A 78 -29.23 -1.88 12.66
CA ASP A 78 -27.88 -2.45 12.72
C ASP A 78 -26.86 -1.73 11.82
N GLY A 79 -27.30 -0.69 11.09
CA GLY A 79 -26.50 0.08 10.15
C GLY A 79 -26.33 -0.58 8.78
N THR A 80 -27.00 -1.70 8.50
CA THR A 80 -27.03 -2.28 7.16
C THR A 80 -27.81 -1.38 6.20
N LEU A 81 -27.32 -1.26 4.98
CA LEU A 81 -27.99 -0.48 3.94
C LEU A 81 -28.08 -1.28 2.64
N ASP A 82 -29.10 -0.97 1.84
CA ASP A 82 -29.18 -1.43 0.47
C ASP A 82 -28.70 -0.31 -0.47
N TRP A 83 -27.56 -0.53 -1.10
CA TRP A 83 -26.97 0.42 -2.06
C TRP A 83 -27.89 0.69 -3.26
N MET A 84 -28.86 -0.19 -3.55
CA MET A 84 -29.86 0.01 -4.61
C MET A 84 -30.76 1.22 -4.35
N GLU A 85 -30.99 1.57 -3.08
CA GLU A 85 -31.77 2.75 -2.70
C GLU A 85 -31.08 4.08 -3.03
N GLY A 86 -29.79 4.03 -3.36
CA GLY A 86 -28.99 5.15 -3.83
C GLY A 86 -28.85 5.24 -5.34
N ARG A 87 -29.75 4.61 -6.13
CA ARG A 87 -29.66 4.57 -7.59
C ARG A 87 -30.66 5.53 -8.26
N LYS A 88 -30.24 6.14 -9.39
CA LYS A 88 -31.14 6.91 -10.26
C LYS A 88 -32.22 6.03 -10.88
N SER A 89 -31.85 4.79 -11.18
CA SER A 89 -32.77 3.79 -11.68
C SER A 89 -32.56 2.46 -10.94
N THR A 90 -33.61 1.94 -10.34
CA THR A 90 -33.62 0.62 -9.70
C THR A 90 -33.81 -0.54 -10.68
N LYS A 91 -34.06 -0.24 -11.99
CA LYS A 91 -34.17 -1.25 -13.01
C LYS A 91 -32.85 -1.89 -13.43
N VAL A 92 -31.74 -1.22 -13.11
CA VAL A 92 -30.38 -1.67 -13.38
C VAL A 92 -29.52 -1.45 -12.16
N GLY A 93 -28.49 -2.26 -12.00
CA GLY A 93 -27.48 -2.07 -10.96
C GLY A 93 -26.52 -0.92 -11.28
N ARG A 94 -25.23 -1.12 -11.10
CA ARG A 94 -24.23 -0.12 -11.46
C ARG A 94 -24.14 0.07 -12.97
N VAL A 95 -23.96 1.31 -13.40
CA VAL A 95 -23.61 1.70 -14.76
C VAL A 95 -22.22 2.29 -14.75
N LEU A 96 -21.21 1.48 -15.04
CA LEU A 96 -19.81 1.90 -14.99
C LEU A 96 -19.41 2.58 -16.29
N GLU A 97 -19.06 3.86 -16.18
CA GLU A 97 -18.46 4.62 -17.27
C GLU A 97 -16.93 4.65 -17.10
N LEU A 98 -16.23 4.39 -18.21
CA LEU A 98 -14.79 4.57 -18.28
C LEU A 98 -14.48 6.06 -18.46
N VAL A 99 -13.69 6.61 -17.56
CA VAL A 99 -13.20 8.00 -17.62
C VAL A 99 -11.68 8.04 -17.72
N SER A 100 -11.12 9.10 -18.30
CA SER A 100 -9.68 9.26 -18.53
C SER A 100 -9.07 10.28 -17.57
N GLU A 101 -9.33 10.12 -16.27
CA GLU A 101 -8.94 11.09 -15.23
C GLU A 101 -7.83 10.59 -14.31
N GLY A 102 -7.36 9.37 -14.51
CA GLY A 102 -6.31 8.78 -13.71
C GLY A 102 -4.97 9.51 -13.89
N LYS A 103 -4.30 9.74 -12.76
CA LYS A 103 -3.00 10.45 -12.70
C LYS A 103 -2.04 9.67 -11.82
N VAL A 104 -0.78 9.62 -12.22
CA VAL A 104 0.34 9.10 -11.43
C VAL A 104 1.49 10.10 -11.51
N ASN A 105 2.10 10.41 -10.37
CA ASN A 105 3.34 11.15 -10.29
C ASN A 105 4.33 10.29 -9.48
N GLN A 106 5.45 9.95 -10.10
CA GLN A 106 6.52 9.22 -9.45
C GLN A 106 7.83 9.96 -9.65
N PHE A 107 8.56 10.13 -8.56
CA PHE A 107 9.93 10.62 -8.54
C PHE A 107 10.78 9.63 -7.77
N ALA A 108 11.92 9.25 -8.34
CA ALA A 108 12.84 8.37 -7.68
C ALA A 108 14.28 8.87 -7.85
N PHE A 109 15.09 8.59 -6.84
CA PHE A 109 16.50 8.89 -6.83
C PHE A 109 17.26 7.64 -6.40
N THR A 110 18.24 7.25 -7.19
CA THR A 110 19.05 6.05 -6.93
C THR A 110 20.52 6.41 -6.83
N VAL A 111 21.17 5.87 -5.82
CA VAL A 111 22.65 5.85 -5.73
C VAL A 111 23.07 4.40 -5.77
N ASP A 112 23.95 4.07 -6.67
CA ASP A 112 24.53 2.73 -6.79
C ASP A 112 26.06 2.79 -6.93
N GLY A 113 26.71 1.71 -6.54
CA GLY A 113 28.16 1.60 -6.64
C GLY A 113 28.60 0.16 -6.73
N THR A 114 29.75 -0.04 -7.36
CA THR A 114 30.41 -1.33 -7.47
C THR A 114 31.88 -1.15 -7.15
N TRP A 115 32.39 -1.97 -6.24
CA TRP A 115 33.80 -2.03 -5.86
C TRP A 115 34.37 -3.43 -6.05
N ARG A 116 35.38 -3.55 -6.92
CA ARG A 116 36.18 -4.76 -7.14
C ARG A 116 37.43 -4.64 -6.29
N TYR A 117 37.49 -5.34 -5.17
CA TYR A 117 38.52 -5.07 -4.18
C TYR A 117 39.78 -5.93 -4.31
N TYR A 118 39.70 -7.23 -4.37
CA TYR A 118 40.85 -8.11 -4.46
C TYR A 118 40.55 -9.32 -5.33
N LYS A 119 41.41 -9.64 -6.32
CA LYS A 119 41.18 -10.68 -7.31
C LYS A 119 39.79 -10.53 -7.95
N ASP A 120 38.92 -11.51 -7.75
CA ASP A 120 37.55 -11.60 -8.26
C ASP A 120 36.49 -11.19 -7.20
N GLY A 121 36.92 -10.63 -6.08
CA GLY A 121 36.02 -10.12 -5.05
C GLY A 121 35.30 -8.85 -5.50
N GLU A 122 33.99 -8.81 -5.32
CA GLU A 122 33.14 -7.69 -5.70
C GLU A 122 32.12 -7.37 -4.59
N LEU A 123 31.87 -6.08 -4.37
CA LEU A 123 30.82 -5.56 -3.55
C LEU A 123 30.03 -4.52 -4.34
N SER A 124 28.74 -4.68 -4.43
CA SER A 124 27.81 -3.74 -5.06
C SER A 124 26.71 -3.33 -4.11
N PHE A 125 26.29 -2.08 -4.18
CA PHE A 125 25.13 -1.58 -3.48
C PHE A 125 24.26 -0.73 -4.38
N SER A 126 22.98 -0.68 -4.07
CA SER A 126 22.01 0.22 -4.70
C SER A 126 21.00 0.67 -3.65
N TYR A 127 20.89 1.97 -3.48
CA TYR A 127 19.86 2.58 -2.63
C TYR A 127 18.94 3.43 -3.48
N THR A 128 17.64 3.21 -3.35
CA THR A 128 16.59 4.00 -4.04
C THR A 128 15.68 4.65 -3.02
N TRP A 129 15.53 5.96 -3.13
CA TRP A 129 14.44 6.72 -2.55
C TRP A 129 13.35 6.91 -3.62
N ASN A 130 12.07 6.75 -3.23
CA ASN A 130 10.95 6.85 -4.17
C ASN A 130 9.76 7.59 -3.53
N ASP A 131 9.09 8.41 -4.33
CA ASP A 131 7.85 9.10 -3.99
C ASP A 131 6.84 8.91 -5.13
N THR A 132 5.81 8.11 -4.86
CA THR A 132 4.77 7.80 -5.84
C THR A 132 3.41 8.17 -5.30
N LYS A 133 2.71 9.05 -6.03
CA LYS A 133 1.34 9.47 -5.74
C LYS A 133 0.45 9.20 -6.93
N ASP A 134 -0.78 8.81 -6.65
CA ASP A 134 -1.82 8.63 -7.65
C ASP A 134 -3.20 9.00 -7.08
N ASN A 135 -4.21 9.03 -7.93
CA ASN A 135 -5.58 9.29 -7.51
C ASN A 135 -6.45 8.02 -7.45
N THR A 136 -5.93 6.82 -7.76
CA THR A 136 -6.73 5.59 -7.77
C THR A 136 -6.08 4.34 -7.19
N SER A 137 -4.86 4.01 -7.59
CA SER A 137 -4.22 2.71 -7.30
C SER A 137 -5.10 1.50 -7.65
N TYR A 138 -5.74 1.50 -8.81
CA TYR A 138 -6.58 0.37 -9.22
C TYR A 138 -5.80 -0.96 -9.28
N ASN A 139 -6.42 -2.00 -8.75
CA ASN A 139 -5.83 -3.35 -8.67
C ASN A 139 -6.50 -4.36 -9.61
N GLY A 140 -7.20 -3.92 -10.64
CA GLY A 140 -7.91 -4.82 -11.55
C GLY A 140 -8.00 -4.29 -12.99
N ASN A 141 -8.01 -5.22 -13.93
CA ASN A 141 -8.20 -4.92 -15.36
C ASN A 141 -9.67 -4.91 -15.78
N VAL A 142 -10.57 -5.34 -14.89
CA VAL A 142 -12.01 -5.41 -15.13
C VAL A 142 -12.67 -4.26 -14.37
N ALA A 143 -13.56 -3.54 -15.02
CA ALA A 143 -14.24 -2.36 -14.47
C ALA A 143 -14.84 -2.62 -13.06
N ASN A 144 -15.53 -3.74 -12.91
CA ASN A 144 -16.10 -4.12 -11.62
C ASN A 144 -15.02 -4.28 -10.53
N SER A 145 -13.99 -5.07 -10.80
CA SER A 145 -12.92 -5.34 -9.83
C SER A 145 -12.09 -4.10 -9.49
N ALA A 146 -11.86 -3.23 -10.49
CA ALA A 146 -11.12 -1.99 -10.28
C ALA A 146 -11.83 -1.06 -9.28
N THR A 147 -13.16 -0.92 -9.38
CA THR A 147 -13.92 -0.07 -8.46
C THR A 147 -14.02 -0.62 -7.04
N LEU A 148 -13.88 -1.93 -6.83
CA LEU A 148 -13.89 -2.54 -5.49
C LEU A 148 -12.65 -2.21 -4.64
N SER A 149 -11.56 -1.77 -5.26
CA SER A 149 -10.31 -1.44 -4.56
C SER A 149 -10.15 0.07 -4.28
N GLN A 150 -11.09 0.89 -4.73
CA GLN A 150 -11.03 2.33 -4.56
C GLN A 150 -11.48 2.75 -3.16
N MET A 151 -10.56 3.31 -2.37
CA MET A 151 -10.88 3.87 -1.07
C MET A 151 -11.36 5.31 -1.20
N VAL A 152 -12.46 5.63 -0.54
CA VAL A 152 -13.20 6.88 -0.73
C VAL A 152 -13.43 7.62 0.60
N VAL A 153 -13.60 8.92 0.51
CA VAL A 153 -14.07 9.74 1.64
C VAL A 153 -15.59 9.63 1.74
N ASP A 154 -16.29 9.94 0.65
CA ASP A 154 -17.74 9.83 0.50
C ASP A 154 -18.15 9.50 -0.94
N ASP A 155 -17.89 10.35 -1.92
CA ASP A 155 -18.25 10.14 -3.31
C ASP A 155 -17.16 9.36 -4.07
N PRO A 156 -17.42 8.12 -4.53
CA PRO A 156 -16.45 7.35 -5.31
C PRO A 156 -16.15 7.96 -6.69
N ARG A 157 -16.91 8.97 -7.12
CA ARG A 157 -16.69 9.72 -8.36
C ARG A 157 -15.75 10.92 -8.19
N ASP A 158 -15.45 11.31 -6.93
CA ASP A 158 -14.45 12.36 -6.66
C ASP A 158 -13.03 11.79 -6.82
N LEU A 159 -12.47 12.01 -8.01
CA LEU A 159 -11.14 11.57 -8.42
C LEU A 159 -10.10 12.70 -8.34
N SER A 160 -10.42 13.78 -7.66
CA SER A 160 -9.59 15.00 -7.64
C SER A 160 -8.31 14.85 -6.81
N LYS A 161 -8.34 14.08 -5.72
CA LYS A 161 -7.23 13.98 -4.78
C LYS A 161 -6.16 13.01 -5.20
N MET A 162 -4.92 13.50 -5.21
CA MET A 162 -3.72 12.66 -5.32
C MET A 162 -3.13 12.40 -3.94
N THR A 163 -3.02 11.14 -3.58
CA THR A 163 -2.40 10.67 -2.33
C THR A 163 -1.34 9.62 -2.64
N TYR A 164 -0.65 9.11 -1.64
CA TYR A 164 0.31 8.03 -1.85
C TYR A 164 -0.32 6.82 -2.53
N SER A 165 0.39 6.26 -3.50
CA SER A 165 -0.01 5.06 -4.23
C SER A 165 0.10 3.82 -3.35
N ASN A 166 -0.72 2.78 -3.64
CA ASN A 166 -0.53 1.45 -3.06
C ASN A 166 0.83 0.84 -3.43
N ASN A 167 1.42 1.30 -4.55
CA ASN A 167 2.74 0.86 -5.02
C ASN A 167 3.89 1.69 -4.45
N GLN A 168 3.61 2.62 -3.53
CA GLN A 168 4.63 3.41 -2.88
C GLN A 168 5.50 2.54 -1.98
N PHE A 169 6.80 2.66 -2.16
CA PHE A 169 7.81 2.38 -1.14
C PHE A 169 8.70 3.62 -1.01
N ARG A 170 9.18 3.93 0.19
CA ARG A 170 10.03 5.10 0.39
C ARG A 170 11.50 4.77 0.19
N HIS A 171 11.91 3.59 0.63
CA HIS A 171 13.30 3.18 0.67
C HIS A 171 13.45 1.76 0.15
N LYS A 172 14.44 1.54 -0.70
CA LYS A 172 14.89 0.21 -1.11
C LYS A 172 16.39 0.18 -1.09
N LEU A 173 16.97 -0.81 -0.40
CA LEU A 173 18.41 -1.04 -0.31
C LEU A 173 18.70 -2.46 -0.78
N VAL A 174 19.65 -2.58 -1.69
CA VAL A 174 20.20 -3.86 -2.11
C VAL A 174 21.71 -3.77 -1.97
N VAL A 175 22.29 -4.71 -1.25
CA VAL A 175 23.74 -4.87 -1.14
C VAL A 175 24.07 -6.31 -1.48
N TYR A 176 24.97 -6.53 -2.41
CA TYR A 176 25.40 -7.88 -2.76
C TYR A 176 26.87 -7.91 -3.09
N GLY A 177 27.48 -9.07 -2.91
CA GLY A 177 28.87 -9.23 -3.24
C GLY A 177 29.35 -10.66 -3.08
N SER A 178 30.56 -10.89 -3.53
CA SER A 178 31.27 -12.14 -3.37
C SER A 178 32.65 -11.92 -2.80
N ALA A 179 33.07 -12.80 -1.89
CA ALA A 179 34.45 -12.87 -1.45
C ALA A 179 35.35 -13.38 -2.58
N PRO A 180 36.65 -13.03 -2.57
CA PRO A 180 37.60 -13.63 -3.49
C PRO A 180 37.59 -15.15 -3.39
N THR A 181 37.65 -15.80 -4.55
CA THR A 181 37.68 -17.27 -4.62
C THR A 181 38.97 -17.82 -4.03
N PHE A 182 38.86 -18.70 -3.03
CA PHE A 182 39.97 -19.41 -2.42
C PHE A 182 39.75 -20.94 -2.57
N TRP A 183 40.74 -21.65 -3.04
CA TRP A 183 40.69 -23.12 -3.28
C TRP A 183 39.44 -23.58 -4.04
N GLY A 184 38.95 -22.76 -4.98
CA GLY A 184 37.74 -23.04 -5.75
C GLY A 184 36.45 -22.84 -4.97
N ILE A 185 36.49 -22.27 -3.76
CA ILE A 185 35.30 -21.91 -2.96
C ILE A 185 35.01 -20.44 -3.18
N THR A 186 33.76 -20.14 -3.54
CA THR A 186 33.21 -18.80 -3.64
C THR A 186 32.13 -18.62 -2.59
N VAL A 187 32.18 -17.53 -1.84
CA VAL A 187 31.15 -17.12 -0.90
C VAL A 187 30.50 -15.84 -1.39
N GLY A 188 29.19 -15.87 -1.60
CA GLY A 188 28.38 -14.72 -1.97
C GLY A 188 27.37 -14.37 -0.89
N ALA A 189 27.04 -13.09 -0.78
CA ALA A 189 25.98 -12.60 0.11
C ALA A 189 25.13 -11.56 -0.62
N ARG A 190 23.82 -11.53 -0.31
CA ARG A 190 22.89 -10.52 -0.79
C ARG A 190 21.96 -10.08 0.33
N PHE A 191 22.00 -8.80 0.64
CA PHE A 191 20.99 -8.14 1.48
C PHE A 191 19.99 -7.41 0.58
N SER A 192 18.70 -7.59 0.83
CA SER A 192 17.61 -6.87 0.16
C SER A 192 16.65 -6.32 1.19
N GLY A 193 16.45 -5.01 1.22
CA GLY A 193 15.58 -4.35 2.16
C GLY A 193 14.64 -3.35 1.50
N ILE A 194 13.44 -3.24 2.05
CA ILE A 194 12.40 -2.32 1.59
C ILE A 194 11.67 -1.71 2.78
N GLY A 195 11.24 -0.46 2.66
CA GLY A 195 10.49 0.24 3.71
C GLY A 195 9.65 1.38 3.18
N GLY A 196 8.74 1.85 4.03
CA GLY A 196 7.84 2.94 3.69
C GLY A 196 6.73 2.54 2.71
N THR A 197 6.34 1.26 2.69
CA THR A 197 5.08 0.83 2.05
C THR A 197 3.89 1.40 2.80
N ARG A 198 2.73 1.49 2.13
CA ARG A 198 1.61 2.27 2.62
C ARG A 198 0.39 1.41 2.93
N TYR A 199 -0.44 1.90 3.85
CA TYR A 199 -1.75 1.34 4.17
C TYR A 199 -2.73 2.44 4.60
N SER A 200 -4.04 2.10 4.55
CA SER A 200 -5.14 3.01 4.88
C SER A 200 -5.87 2.56 6.13
N MET A 201 -6.62 3.48 6.76
CA MET A 201 -7.61 3.16 7.79
C MET A 201 -9.01 3.35 7.23
N ILE A 202 -9.85 2.34 7.40
CA ILE A 202 -11.22 2.28 6.86
C ILE A 202 -12.22 1.85 7.92
N VAL A 203 -13.48 2.01 7.58
CA VAL A 203 -14.61 1.41 8.29
C VAL A 203 -14.91 0.03 7.69
N ASN A 204 -15.16 -0.97 8.52
CA ASN A 204 -15.69 -2.26 8.10
C ASN A 204 -17.20 -2.15 7.93
N GLY A 205 -17.68 -2.27 6.71
CA GLY A 205 -19.06 -2.05 6.29
C GLY A 205 -19.13 -0.97 5.21
N ASN A 206 -20.33 -0.62 4.79
CA ASN A 206 -20.61 0.41 3.81
C ASN A 206 -21.24 1.62 4.52
N VAL A 207 -20.53 2.74 4.58
CA VAL A 207 -20.97 3.95 5.27
C VAL A 207 -21.68 4.89 4.30
N ASN A 208 -21.08 5.12 3.13
CA ASN A 208 -21.54 6.14 2.19
C ASN A 208 -22.72 5.70 1.31
N GLY A 209 -23.05 4.40 1.26
CA GLY A 209 -24.14 3.87 0.43
C GLY A 209 -23.76 3.68 -1.04
N ASP A 210 -22.49 3.57 -1.37
CA ASP A 210 -22.06 3.12 -2.70
C ASP A 210 -22.28 1.61 -2.87
N PHE A 211 -21.58 0.96 -3.74
CA PHE A 211 -21.70 -0.50 -3.95
C PHE A 211 -20.71 -1.29 -3.08
N VAL A 212 -19.69 -0.63 -2.52
CA VAL A 212 -18.50 -1.31 -2.03
C VAL A 212 -18.47 -1.33 -0.51
N ASP A 213 -18.36 -2.52 0.06
CA ASP A 213 -18.12 -2.68 1.48
C ASP A 213 -16.65 -2.47 1.83
N SER A 214 -16.39 -1.84 2.96
CA SER A 214 -15.04 -1.69 3.52
C SER A 214 -14.07 -0.91 2.61
N ASN A 215 -14.56 0.12 1.92
CA ASN A 215 -13.76 1.08 1.16
C ASN A 215 -13.81 2.50 1.74
N ASP A 216 -14.72 2.78 2.67
CA ASP A 216 -14.88 4.09 3.31
C ASP A 216 -13.71 4.39 4.24
N LEU A 217 -12.96 5.45 3.96
CA LEU A 217 -11.89 5.93 4.83
C LEU A 217 -12.47 6.37 6.17
N ALA A 218 -11.87 5.94 7.26
CA ALA A 218 -12.38 6.20 8.60
C ALA A 218 -12.26 7.68 8.99
N TYR A 219 -13.32 8.27 9.55
CA TYR A 219 -13.21 9.50 10.31
C TYR A 219 -12.64 9.18 11.69
N VAL A 220 -11.48 9.70 11.99
CA VAL A 220 -10.79 9.40 13.25
C VAL A 220 -11.18 10.45 14.30
N TYR A 221 -12.05 10.08 15.21
CA TYR A 221 -12.47 10.96 16.29
C TYR A 221 -11.30 11.35 17.18
N ASP A 222 -11.25 12.61 17.61
CA ASP A 222 -10.24 13.07 18.57
C ASP A 222 -10.66 12.67 20.00
N PRO A 223 -9.92 11.80 20.69
CA PRO A 223 -10.27 11.37 22.05
C PRO A 223 -10.24 12.51 23.08
N ASN A 224 -9.60 13.65 22.76
CA ASN A 224 -9.56 14.83 23.62
C ASN A 224 -10.76 15.77 23.41
N SER A 225 -11.55 15.57 22.37
CA SER A 225 -12.74 16.38 22.10
C SER A 225 -13.90 15.96 22.99
N SER A 226 -14.60 16.94 23.57
CA SER A 226 -15.85 16.71 24.31
C SER A 226 -16.99 16.20 23.44
N ALA A 227 -16.91 16.40 22.11
CA ALA A 227 -17.90 15.92 21.15
C ALA A 227 -17.70 14.43 20.80
N THR A 228 -16.57 13.83 21.20
CA THR A 228 -16.31 12.40 20.93
C THR A 228 -17.09 11.53 21.93
N PRO A 229 -17.93 10.59 21.45
CA PRO A 229 -18.62 9.64 22.33
C PRO A 229 -17.64 8.84 23.21
N ASP A 230 -18.01 8.60 24.48
CA ASP A 230 -17.11 7.97 25.46
C ASP A 230 -16.60 6.60 24.98
N TYR A 231 -17.45 5.77 24.41
CA TYR A 231 -17.07 4.43 23.92
C TYR A 231 -16.06 4.50 22.75
N ILE A 232 -16.12 5.54 21.89
CA ILE A 232 -15.12 5.78 20.86
C ILE A 232 -13.80 6.25 21.48
N ARG A 233 -13.89 7.17 22.45
CA ARG A 233 -12.72 7.69 23.18
C ARG A 233 -11.96 6.57 23.88
N GLU A 234 -12.66 5.71 24.59
CA GLU A 234 -12.09 4.54 25.27
C GLU A 234 -11.45 3.58 24.27
N GLY A 235 -12.15 3.28 23.16
CA GLY A 235 -11.65 2.41 22.11
C GLY A 235 -10.37 2.94 21.45
N ILE A 236 -10.34 4.22 21.08
CA ILE A 236 -9.13 4.84 20.49
C ILE A 236 -7.98 4.84 21.50
N ASN A 237 -8.23 5.20 22.76
CA ASN A 237 -7.22 5.18 23.80
C ASN A 237 -6.70 3.76 24.06
N SER A 238 -7.56 2.74 23.96
CA SER A 238 -7.13 1.34 24.05
C SER A 238 -6.11 0.98 22.96
N ILE A 239 -6.37 1.38 21.70
CA ILE A 239 -5.43 1.16 20.60
C ILE A 239 -4.11 1.91 20.85
N LEU A 240 -4.18 3.17 21.25
CA LEU A 240 -3.00 4.02 21.46
C LEU A 240 -2.10 3.51 22.60
N ASN A 241 -2.70 2.88 23.62
CA ASN A 241 -2.02 2.31 24.77
C ASN A 241 -1.67 0.82 24.62
N ASN A 242 -2.14 0.15 23.55
CA ASN A 242 -1.85 -1.25 23.31
C ASN A 242 -0.34 -1.41 23.00
N PRO A 243 0.45 -2.16 23.81
CA PRO A 243 1.87 -2.35 23.55
C PRO A 243 2.16 -3.10 22.26
N ASP A 244 1.22 -3.98 21.82
CA ASP A 244 1.38 -4.81 20.63
C ASP A 244 1.00 -4.07 19.34
N ALA A 245 0.38 -2.89 19.43
CA ALA A 245 0.05 -2.09 18.27
C ALA A 245 1.28 -1.33 17.76
N GLU A 246 1.53 -1.43 16.46
CA GLU A 246 2.66 -0.78 15.78
C GLU A 246 2.67 0.74 15.98
N LYS A 247 3.85 1.30 16.21
CA LYS A 247 4.02 2.75 16.34
C LYS A 247 3.45 3.50 15.13
N SER A 248 3.61 2.95 13.94
CA SER A 248 3.15 3.56 12.70
C SER A 248 1.64 3.79 12.67
N VAL A 249 0.84 2.86 13.21
CA VAL A 249 -0.62 3.03 13.28
C VAL A 249 -1.01 4.05 14.34
N LYS A 250 -0.34 4.07 15.48
CA LYS A 250 -0.57 5.07 16.53
C LYS A 250 -0.29 6.49 16.02
N ASP A 251 0.79 6.66 15.26
CA ASP A 251 1.15 7.95 14.66
C ASP A 251 0.14 8.35 13.56
N TYR A 252 -0.35 7.38 12.78
CA TYR A 252 -1.37 7.64 11.76
C TYR A 252 -2.70 8.03 12.39
N ILE A 253 -3.15 7.36 13.47
CA ILE A 253 -4.34 7.72 14.24
C ILE A 253 -4.22 9.16 14.76
N ARG A 254 -3.10 9.50 15.44
CA ARG A 254 -2.89 10.85 16.01
C ARG A 254 -2.90 11.92 14.92
N LYS A 255 -2.26 11.67 13.78
CA LYS A 255 -2.25 12.60 12.64
C LYS A 255 -3.65 12.82 12.06
N SER A 256 -4.55 11.87 12.25
CA SER A 256 -5.91 11.87 11.68
C SER A 256 -7.00 12.35 12.63
N PHE A 257 -6.68 12.77 13.84
CA PHE A 257 -7.69 13.25 14.81
C PHE A 257 -8.56 14.36 14.23
N GLY A 258 -9.89 14.22 14.40
CA GLY A 258 -10.90 15.16 13.98
C GLY A 258 -11.10 15.26 12.46
N LYS A 259 -10.60 14.30 11.67
CA LYS A 259 -10.74 14.29 10.21
C LYS A 259 -10.80 12.88 9.64
N VAL A 260 -11.21 12.78 8.38
CA VAL A 260 -11.14 11.53 7.62
C VAL A 260 -9.67 11.18 7.38
N ALA A 261 -9.31 9.93 7.65
CA ALA A 261 -7.97 9.40 7.40
C ALA A 261 -7.59 9.54 5.91
N GLU A 262 -6.37 9.97 5.65
CA GLU A 262 -5.87 10.08 4.29
C GLU A 262 -5.63 8.67 3.68
N ARG A 263 -6.08 8.43 2.46
CA ARG A 263 -5.76 7.18 1.75
C ARG A 263 -4.24 6.97 1.76
N ASN A 264 -3.79 5.78 2.16
CA ASN A 264 -2.38 5.43 2.26
C ASN A 264 -1.55 6.36 3.19
N GLY A 265 -2.19 6.92 4.22
CA GLY A 265 -1.54 7.77 5.22
C GLY A 265 -0.65 7.02 6.21
N GLY A 266 -0.87 5.72 6.39
CA GLY A 266 -0.03 4.84 7.21
C GLY A 266 1.28 4.48 6.50
N VAL A 267 2.35 4.27 7.28
CA VAL A 267 3.71 4.00 6.78
C VAL A 267 4.28 2.81 7.51
N ASN A 268 4.56 1.74 6.79
CA ASN A 268 5.25 0.58 7.34
C ASN A 268 6.75 0.83 7.53
N GLY A 269 7.33 0.12 8.50
CA GLY A 269 8.75 0.16 8.79
C GLY A 269 9.62 -0.40 7.64
N PHE A 270 10.91 -0.37 7.86
CA PHE A 270 11.89 -0.99 6.98
C PHE A 270 12.20 -2.40 7.47
N TYR A 271 12.27 -3.37 6.55
CA TYR A 271 12.77 -4.71 6.84
C TYR A 271 13.59 -5.22 5.66
N GLY A 272 14.42 -6.25 5.90
CA GLY A 272 15.23 -6.83 4.83
C GLY A 272 15.64 -8.26 5.14
N THR A 273 16.01 -8.98 4.08
CA THR A 273 16.48 -10.37 4.11
C THR A 273 17.95 -10.42 3.72
N LEU A 274 18.64 -11.39 4.30
CA LEU A 274 20.03 -11.71 3.97
C LEU A 274 20.10 -13.13 3.42
N ASP A 275 20.59 -13.26 2.19
CA ASP A 275 20.80 -14.53 1.51
C ASP A 275 22.30 -14.80 1.40
N LEU A 276 22.69 -16.07 1.54
CA LEU A 276 24.07 -16.53 1.41
C LEU A 276 24.16 -17.62 0.35
N ARG A 277 25.21 -17.58 -0.43
CA ARG A 277 25.61 -18.64 -1.37
C ARG A 277 27.01 -19.12 -1.06
N LEU A 278 27.18 -20.43 -0.97
CA LEU A 278 28.46 -21.10 -0.90
C LEU A 278 28.56 -22.01 -2.12
N ALA A 279 29.60 -21.83 -2.94
CA ALA A 279 29.81 -22.67 -4.12
C ALA A 279 31.24 -23.20 -4.16
N LYS A 280 31.39 -24.44 -4.60
CA LYS A 280 32.68 -25.10 -4.79
C LYS A 280 32.79 -25.62 -6.21
N LYS A 281 33.84 -25.17 -6.92
CA LYS A 281 34.19 -25.67 -8.27
C LYS A 281 35.24 -26.76 -8.18
N PHE A 282 34.94 -27.88 -8.81
CA PHE A 282 35.85 -29.00 -8.99
C PHE A 282 36.24 -29.11 -10.46
N LYS A 283 37.53 -29.15 -10.73
CA LYS A 283 38.03 -29.50 -12.07
C LYS A 283 37.90 -31.00 -12.24
N THR A 284 37.07 -31.42 -13.18
CA THR A 284 36.95 -32.84 -13.61
C THR A 284 37.87 -33.09 -14.81
N CYS A 285 37.63 -34.06 -15.67
CA CYS A 285 38.51 -34.34 -16.81
C CYS A 285 38.32 -33.31 -17.95
N LYS A 286 39.43 -32.98 -18.61
CA LYS A 286 39.54 -32.36 -19.97
C LYS A 286 38.63 -31.19 -20.34
N LYS A 287 38.49 -30.15 -19.59
CA LYS A 287 37.67 -28.95 -19.86
C LYS A 287 36.27 -28.93 -19.26
N GLN A 288 35.91 -29.89 -18.41
CA GLN A 288 34.67 -29.86 -17.67
C GLN A 288 34.90 -29.37 -16.23
N ASN A 289 33.98 -28.62 -15.72
CA ASN A 289 33.93 -28.21 -14.32
C ASN A 289 32.62 -28.71 -13.71
N LEU A 290 32.69 -29.24 -12.51
CA LEU A 290 31.53 -29.51 -11.66
C LEU A 290 31.48 -28.39 -10.62
N GLU A 291 30.32 -27.75 -10.47
CA GLU A 291 30.06 -26.81 -9.39
C GLU A 291 28.99 -27.42 -8.47
N VAL A 292 29.26 -27.40 -7.20
CA VAL A 292 28.28 -27.74 -6.15
C VAL A 292 28.04 -26.47 -5.35
N SER A 293 26.78 -26.10 -5.15
CA SER A 293 26.40 -24.90 -4.40
C SER A 293 25.38 -25.21 -3.32
N VAL A 294 25.43 -24.38 -2.27
CA VAL A 294 24.41 -24.32 -1.22
C VAL A 294 23.97 -22.87 -1.14
N ASP A 295 22.69 -22.64 -1.40
CA ASP A 295 22.04 -21.34 -1.27
C ASP A 295 21.16 -21.33 -0.02
N ILE A 296 21.37 -20.39 0.87
CA ILE A 296 20.59 -20.18 2.10
C ILE A 296 19.88 -18.86 1.97
N PHE A 297 18.58 -18.91 1.77
CA PHE A 297 17.72 -17.73 1.69
C PHE A 297 17.26 -17.32 3.07
N ASN A 298 17.26 -16.01 3.33
CA ASN A 298 16.86 -15.42 4.60
C ASN A 298 17.59 -16.03 5.82
N VAL A 299 18.91 -16.10 5.74
CA VAL A 299 19.75 -16.70 6.78
C VAL A 299 19.58 -16.02 8.15
N ALA A 300 19.22 -14.74 8.19
CA ALA A 300 18.96 -14.03 9.43
C ALA A 300 17.80 -14.67 10.21
N ASN A 301 16.76 -15.16 9.51
CA ASN A 301 15.63 -15.85 10.11
C ASN A 301 16.01 -17.21 10.72
N MET A 302 17.05 -17.85 10.20
CA MET A 302 17.60 -19.09 10.79
C MET A 302 18.21 -18.81 12.19
N LEU A 303 18.80 -17.62 12.38
CA LEU A 303 19.42 -17.22 13.64
C LEU A 303 18.40 -16.70 14.66
N ASN A 304 17.40 -15.96 14.19
CA ASN A 304 16.32 -15.44 15.00
C ASN A 304 15.05 -15.33 14.12
N LYS A 305 13.95 -15.97 14.57
CA LYS A 305 12.67 -16.02 13.84
C LYS A 305 12.10 -14.64 13.48
N ASP A 306 12.46 -13.60 14.23
CA ASP A 306 11.98 -12.23 14.03
C ASP A 306 12.85 -11.43 13.04
N TRP A 307 14.02 -11.96 12.66
CA TRP A 307 14.87 -11.33 11.67
C TRP A 307 14.49 -11.78 10.25
N GLY A 308 14.71 -10.89 9.29
CA GLY A 308 14.36 -11.16 7.90
C GLY A 308 12.85 -11.27 7.65
N ALA A 309 12.04 -10.80 8.58
CA ALA A 309 10.60 -10.66 8.46
C ALA A 309 10.18 -9.23 8.80
N GLY A 310 9.03 -8.80 8.28
CA GLY A 310 8.50 -7.46 8.50
C GLY A 310 7.16 -7.49 9.22
N HIS A 311 6.94 -6.50 10.06
CA HIS A 311 5.64 -6.20 10.65
C HIS A 311 4.87 -5.25 9.72
N ASN A 312 4.49 -5.75 8.54
CA ASN A 312 3.80 -4.95 7.55
C ASN A 312 2.30 -4.98 7.78
N LEU A 313 1.76 -3.81 8.06
CA LEU A 313 0.31 -3.62 8.15
C LEU A 313 -0.27 -3.44 6.74
N GLY A 314 -1.35 -4.16 6.47
CA GLY A 314 -2.27 -3.85 5.37
C GLY A 314 -3.30 -2.81 5.79
N THR A 315 -4.36 -2.66 5.00
CA THR A 315 -5.50 -1.80 5.33
C THR A 315 -6.09 -2.15 6.69
N GLN A 316 -6.22 -1.15 7.56
CA GLN A 316 -6.70 -1.31 8.93
C GLN A 316 -8.18 -0.96 9.03
N LYS A 317 -8.98 -1.88 9.54
CA LYS A 317 -10.41 -1.67 9.86
C LYS A 317 -10.52 -1.17 11.29
N ILE A 318 -10.37 0.15 11.49
CA ILE A 318 -10.40 0.75 12.84
C ILE A 318 -11.78 0.69 13.48
N TYR A 319 -12.85 0.79 12.66
CA TYR A 319 -14.24 0.69 13.10
C TYR A 319 -14.96 -0.41 12.34
N SER A 320 -15.98 -0.98 12.99
CA SER A 320 -17.03 -1.77 12.35
C SER A 320 -18.38 -1.13 12.68
N ILE A 321 -19.27 -1.03 11.70
CA ILE A 321 -20.61 -0.50 11.89
C ILE A 321 -21.34 -1.39 12.93
N LYS A 322 -21.92 -0.76 13.95
CA LYS A 322 -22.72 -1.40 15.00
C LYS A 322 -24.20 -1.11 14.84
N GLY A 323 -24.52 0.08 14.36
CA GLY A 323 -25.90 0.50 14.19
C GLY A 323 -26.01 1.89 13.58
N PHE A 324 -27.25 2.31 13.33
CA PHE A 324 -27.58 3.62 12.80
C PHE A 324 -28.77 4.23 13.56
N ASP A 325 -28.57 5.43 14.07
CA ASP A 325 -29.61 6.28 14.64
C ASP A 325 -30.25 7.12 13.54
N LYS A 326 -31.51 6.83 13.22
CA LYS A 326 -32.26 7.51 12.14
C LYS A 326 -32.61 8.96 12.48
N ASP A 327 -32.84 9.26 13.74
CA ASP A 327 -33.23 10.61 14.18
C ASP A 327 -32.00 11.53 14.22
N ALA A 328 -30.92 11.04 14.80
CA ALA A 328 -29.64 11.74 14.82
C ALA A 328 -28.91 11.69 13.47
N LYS A 329 -29.31 10.82 12.54
CA LYS A 329 -28.62 10.51 11.27
C LYS A 329 -27.15 10.23 11.49
N GLN A 330 -26.83 9.32 12.39
CA GLN A 330 -25.46 9.01 12.80
C GLN A 330 -25.26 7.52 12.96
N TYR A 331 -24.11 7.03 12.47
CA TYR A 331 -23.66 5.67 12.74
C TYR A 331 -23.10 5.53 14.14
N THR A 332 -23.25 4.35 14.70
CA THR A 332 -22.52 3.89 15.88
C THR A 332 -21.56 2.79 15.47
N TYR A 333 -20.41 2.72 16.13
CA TYR A 333 -19.31 1.84 15.74
C TYR A 333 -18.84 0.98 16.92
N ASN A 334 -18.31 -0.18 16.60
CA ASN A 334 -17.38 -0.90 17.47
C ASN A 334 -15.97 -0.49 17.07
N VAL A 335 -15.14 -0.07 18.03
CA VAL A 335 -13.73 0.20 17.80
C VAL A 335 -12.96 -1.12 17.87
N ASN A 336 -12.17 -1.42 16.85
CA ASN A 336 -11.37 -2.65 16.80
C ASN A 336 -10.11 -2.49 17.64
N ALA A 337 -10.08 -3.08 18.82
CA ALA A 337 -8.95 -3.02 19.76
C ALA A 337 -7.65 -3.63 19.20
N ASN A 338 -7.73 -4.51 18.20
CA ASN A 338 -6.58 -5.12 17.54
C ASN A 338 -6.05 -4.29 16.35
N THR A 339 -6.56 -3.07 16.16
CA THR A 339 -6.05 -2.17 15.12
C THR A 339 -4.55 -1.92 15.34
N GLY A 340 -3.77 -2.18 14.30
CA GLY A 340 -2.33 -1.99 14.34
C GLY A 340 -1.54 -3.14 14.96
N VAL A 341 -2.19 -4.19 15.43
CA VAL A 341 -1.49 -5.42 15.82
C VAL A 341 -1.12 -6.15 14.53
N SER A 342 0.17 -6.28 14.28
CA SER A 342 0.69 -6.96 13.11
C SER A 342 1.13 -8.39 13.44
N SER A 343 1.05 -9.27 12.46
CA SER A 343 1.79 -10.53 12.47
C SER A 343 3.09 -10.37 11.70
N LEU A 344 4.10 -11.15 12.07
CA LEU A 344 5.32 -11.26 11.27
C LEU A 344 4.99 -11.82 9.89
N ASN A 345 5.34 -11.06 8.87
CA ASN A 345 5.21 -11.43 7.46
C ASN A 345 6.60 -11.58 6.87
N GLY A 346 6.92 -12.78 6.38
CA GLY A 346 8.19 -13.07 5.75
C GLY A 346 8.25 -14.53 5.33
N THR A 347 9.15 -14.82 4.41
CA THR A 347 9.46 -16.20 4.05
C THR A 347 10.46 -16.75 5.07
N PRO A 348 10.20 -17.88 5.73
CA PRO A 348 11.17 -18.52 6.58
C PRO A 348 12.44 -18.84 5.79
N PHE A 349 13.54 -19.09 6.48
CA PHE A 349 14.77 -19.49 5.81
C PHE A 349 14.58 -20.76 4.99
N GLN A 350 15.25 -20.84 3.86
CA GLN A 350 15.21 -21.98 2.95
C GLN A 350 16.63 -22.35 2.54
N VAL A 351 16.88 -23.63 2.36
CA VAL A 351 18.17 -24.14 1.88
C VAL A 351 17.94 -24.88 0.57
N GLN A 352 18.72 -24.51 -0.44
CA GLN A 352 18.74 -25.17 -1.74
C GLN A 352 20.15 -25.69 -2.03
N ILE A 353 20.22 -26.89 -2.54
CA ILE A 353 21.47 -27.52 -3.00
C ILE A 353 21.39 -27.66 -4.52
N GLY A 354 22.40 -27.18 -5.23
CA GLY A 354 22.51 -27.20 -6.67
C GLY A 354 23.80 -27.85 -7.16
#